data_9254d301e07d0718a5caa0a64c259b38
#
_entry.id   9254d301e07d0718a5caa0a64c259b38
#
_cell.length_a   1.000
_cell.length_b   1.000
_cell.length_c   1.000
_cell.angle_alpha   90.00
_cell.angle_beta   90.00
_cell.angle_gamma   90.00
#
_symmetry.space_group_name_H-M   'P 1'
#
loop_
_entity.id
_entity.type
_entity.pdbx_description
1 polymer ?
#
loop_
_entity_poly.entity_id
_entity_poly.type
_entity_poly.pdbx_seq_one_letter_code
_entity_poly.pdbx_strand_id
1 'polypeptide(L)'
;PKLISKIKFLAGHSLGEFSALVAADSISFEDSLNLVTQRAKFMQEAVPLGKGGIAAIIGLPLTIINDTCKKITTINNDLLVSPANLNSPNQTVISGTKKGIDLAINQLKEQGAKMAVSLPMSVPAHCSLMIEASEKFALLLENLNLKEPSIPIIQNVTAQNHYQVEEIKDNLSKHLYSPVKWLDTILLLKSQKIKTILECGPGKV
;
A
#
# COMPACT_ATOMS: atom_id res chain seq x y z
N PRO A 1 -22.84 17.62 -9.41
CA PRO A 1 -22.42 18.68 -8.47
C PRO A 1 -22.87 18.42 -7.02
N LYS A 2 -24.12 17.91 -6.79
CA LYS A 2 -24.66 17.75 -5.41
C LYS A 2 -24.01 16.65 -4.57
N LEU A 3 -23.32 15.65 -5.15
CA LEU A 3 -22.68 14.58 -4.40
C LEU A 3 -21.30 15.02 -3.89
N ILE A 4 -20.49 15.68 -4.72
CA ILE A 4 -19.13 16.11 -4.41
C ILE A 4 -19.07 17.00 -3.17
N SER A 5 -20.02 17.94 -3.01
CA SER A 5 -20.08 18.81 -1.84
C SER A 5 -20.39 18.11 -0.50
N LYS A 6 -20.75 16.82 -0.54
CA LYS A 6 -21.02 15.99 0.65
C LYS A 6 -19.86 15.06 1.02
N ILE A 7 -18.84 14.94 0.16
CA ILE A 7 -17.70 14.10 0.41
C ILE A 7 -16.82 14.77 1.45
N LYS A 8 -16.50 14.04 2.52
CA LYS A 8 -15.65 14.51 3.61
C LYS A 8 -14.20 14.10 3.44
N PHE A 9 -13.98 12.90 2.92
CA PHE A 9 -12.66 12.31 2.69
C PHE A 9 -12.67 11.47 1.43
N LEU A 10 -11.52 11.40 0.81
CA LEU A 10 -11.18 10.40 -0.20
C LEU A 10 -10.09 9.49 0.37
N ALA A 11 -10.14 8.23 0.00
CA ALA A 11 -9.10 7.25 0.31
C ALA A 11 -9.01 6.24 -0.82
N GLY A 12 -7.84 5.67 -1.02
CA GLY A 12 -7.67 4.63 -2.02
C GLY A 12 -6.60 3.63 -1.56
N HIS A 13 -6.87 2.34 -1.73
CA HIS A 13 -5.94 1.29 -1.36
C HIS A 13 -4.86 1.16 -2.44
N SER A 14 -3.61 1.36 -2.08
CA SER A 14 -2.44 1.29 -2.97
C SER A 14 -2.63 2.13 -4.24
N LEU A 15 -2.82 1.53 -5.40
CA LEU A 15 -3.06 2.23 -6.66
C LEU A 15 -4.27 3.21 -6.57
N GLY A 16 -5.27 2.87 -5.78
CA GLY A 16 -6.46 3.70 -5.56
C GLY A 16 -6.16 5.08 -4.96
N GLU A 17 -5.02 5.27 -4.29
CA GLU A 17 -4.61 6.59 -3.79
C GLU A 17 -4.41 7.59 -4.92
N PHE A 18 -3.91 7.16 -6.08
CA PHE A 18 -3.79 8.01 -7.28
C PHE A 18 -5.16 8.37 -7.86
N SER A 19 -6.13 7.46 -7.83
CA SER A 19 -7.52 7.77 -8.20
C SER A 19 -8.14 8.79 -7.26
N ALA A 20 -7.83 8.73 -5.97
CA ALA A 20 -8.26 9.71 -4.98
C ALA A 20 -7.64 11.09 -5.25
N LEU A 21 -6.37 11.17 -5.64
CA LEU A 21 -5.70 12.42 -6.02
C LEU A 21 -6.35 13.07 -7.24
N VAL A 22 -6.73 12.28 -8.26
CA VAL A 22 -7.47 12.79 -9.43
C VAL A 22 -8.86 13.30 -9.02
N ALA A 23 -9.58 12.53 -8.19
CA ALA A 23 -10.92 12.91 -7.72
C ALA A 23 -10.91 14.15 -6.81
N ALA A 24 -9.78 14.48 -6.20
CA ALA A 24 -9.56 15.68 -5.39
C ALA A 24 -9.00 16.87 -6.20
N ASP A 25 -8.93 16.78 -7.52
CA ASP A 25 -8.33 17.79 -8.41
C ASP A 25 -6.86 18.10 -8.08
N SER A 26 -6.16 17.21 -7.37
CA SER A 26 -4.77 17.37 -6.97
C SER A 26 -3.80 17.08 -8.12
N ILE A 27 -4.16 16.18 -9.01
CA ILE A 27 -3.42 15.81 -10.22
C ILE A 27 -4.38 15.62 -11.39
N SER A 28 -3.94 15.91 -12.62
CA SER A 28 -4.73 15.59 -13.82
C SER A 28 -4.85 14.07 -14.02
N PHE A 29 -5.90 13.63 -14.69
CA PHE A 29 -6.07 12.21 -15.02
C PHE A 29 -4.90 11.71 -15.90
N GLU A 30 -4.47 12.51 -16.87
CA GLU A 30 -3.38 12.17 -17.78
C GLU A 30 -2.04 12.02 -17.05
N ASP A 31 -1.68 12.99 -16.20
CA ASP A 31 -0.47 12.92 -15.38
C ASP A 31 -0.51 11.74 -14.43
N SER A 32 -1.67 11.47 -13.80
CA SER A 32 -1.85 10.31 -12.94
C SER A 32 -1.64 8.99 -13.69
N LEU A 33 -2.17 8.87 -14.90
CA LEU A 33 -2.01 7.68 -15.75
C LEU A 33 -0.54 7.46 -16.12
N ASN A 34 0.15 8.52 -16.51
CA ASN A 34 1.58 8.48 -16.79
C ASN A 34 2.38 8.07 -15.55
N LEU A 35 2.07 8.66 -14.40
CA LEU A 35 2.75 8.41 -13.14
C LEU A 35 2.59 6.95 -12.68
N VAL A 36 1.37 6.39 -12.69
CA VAL A 36 1.13 4.99 -12.29
C VAL A 36 1.75 4.00 -13.27
N THR A 37 1.85 4.36 -14.55
CA THR A 37 2.55 3.56 -15.57
C THR A 37 4.04 3.47 -15.27
N GLN A 38 4.69 4.60 -14.95
CA GLN A 38 6.10 4.62 -14.56
C GLN A 38 6.34 3.91 -13.22
N ARG A 39 5.46 4.13 -12.23
CA ARG A 39 5.48 3.41 -10.97
C ARG A 39 5.49 1.89 -11.19
N ALA A 40 4.60 1.39 -12.03
CA ALA A 40 4.51 -0.04 -12.33
C ALA A 40 5.79 -0.58 -12.98
N LYS A 41 6.39 0.18 -13.92
CA LYS A 41 7.67 -0.19 -14.56
C LYS A 41 8.81 -0.25 -13.55
N PHE A 42 8.99 0.79 -12.73
CA PHE A 42 10.06 0.82 -11.73
C PHE A 42 9.92 -0.31 -10.70
N MET A 43 8.69 -0.59 -10.27
CA MET A 43 8.44 -1.71 -9.35
C MET A 43 8.72 -3.07 -9.99
N GLN A 44 8.41 -3.24 -11.29
CA GLN A 44 8.69 -4.48 -12.02
C GLN A 44 10.20 -4.67 -12.27
N GLU A 45 10.94 -3.58 -12.48
CA GLU A 45 12.39 -3.60 -12.71
C GLU A 45 13.19 -3.81 -11.42
N ALA A 46 12.65 -3.38 -10.27
CA ALA A 46 13.36 -3.45 -8.98
C ALA A 46 13.66 -4.88 -8.51
N VAL A 47 12.84 -5.86 -8.91
CA VAL A 47 13.02 -7.26 -8.50
C VAL A 47 12.85 -8.18 -9.71
N PRO A 48 13.83 -9.03 -10.02
CA PRO A 48 13.73 -9.98 -11.13
C PRO A 48 12.50 -10.87 -10.99
N LEU A 49 11.88 -11.20 -12.13
CA LEU A 49 10.70 -12.05 -12.19
C LEU A 49 10.91 -13.36 -11.42
N GLY A 50 9.96 -13.72 -10.56
CA GLY A 50 10.00 -14.92 -9.74
C GLY A 50 10.89 -14.84 -8.49
N LYS A 51 11.61 -13.73 -8.27
CA LYS A 51 12.43 -13.52 -7.04
C LYS A 51 11.66 -12.85 -5.91
N GLY A 52 10.61 -12.10 -6.22
CA GLY A 52 9.68 -11.52 -5.26
C GLY A 52 8.43 -12.38 -5.04
N GLY A 53 7.68 -12.07 -3.99
CA GLY A 53 6.42 -12.73 -3.68
C GLY A 53 5.56 -11.93 -2.71
N ILE A 54 4.29 -12.24 -2.71
CA ILE A 54 3.26 -11.67 -1.84
C ILE A 54 2.38 -12.80 -1.32
N ALA A 55 1.96 -12.74 -0.06
CA ALA A 55 1.04 -13.73 0.51
C ALA A 55 -0.02 -13.07 1.40
N ALA A 56 -1.22 -13.63 1.36
CA ALA A 56 -2.31 -13.25 2.25
C ALA A 56 -2.31 -14.13 3.50
N ILE A 57 -2.36 -13.49 4.67
CA ILE A 57 -2.41 -14.14 5.99
C ILE A 57 -3.73 -13.76 6.66
N ILE A 58 -4.51 -14.75 7.04
CA ILE A 58 -5.82 -14.56 7.68
C ILE A 58 -5.86 -15.29 9.03
N GLY A 59 -6.42 -14.62 10.03
CA GLY A 59 -6.73 -15.23 11.32
C GLY A 59 -5.63 -15.10 12.37
N LEU A 60 -4.56 -14.35 12.09
CA LEU A 60 -3.53 -14.01 13.08
C LEU A 60 -3.49 -12.49 13.33
N PRO A 61 -3.19 -12.05 14.57
CA PRO A 61 -2.96 -10.65 14.86
C PRO A 61 -1.65 -10.16 14.22
N LEU A 62 -1.61 -8.86 13.88
CA LEU A 62 -0.45 -8.22 13.24
C LEU A 62 0.85 -8.40 14.03
N THR A 63 0.79 -8.43 15.36
CA THR A 63 1.97 -8.62 16.23
C THR A 63 2.68 -9.94 15.92
N ILE A 64 1.93 -11.05 15.85
CA ILE A 64 2.49 -12.37 15.52
C ILE A 64 3.09 -12.37 14.11
N ILE A 65 2.38 -11.81 13.13
CA ILE A 65 2.84 -11.74 11.75
C ILE A 65 4.14 -10.93 11.67
N ASN A 66 4.18 -9.76 12.30
CA ASN A 66 5.34 -8.87 12.30
C ASN A 66 6.56 -9.51 12.97
N ASP A 67 6.38 -10.16 14.11
CA ASP A 67 7.46 -10.83 14.84
C ASP A 67 8.03 -12.02 14.03
N THR A 68 7.16 -12.78 13.35
CA THR A 68 7.58 -13.86 12.46
C THR A 68 8.36 -13.32 11.28
N CYS A 69 7.86 -12.29 10.61
CA CYS A 69 8.56 -11.63 9.49
C CYS A 69 9.94 -11.09 9.91
N LYS A 70 10.02 -10.41 11.05
CA LYS A 70 11.29 -9.91 11.60
C LYS A 70 12.28 -11.03 11.86
N LYS A 71 11.86 -12.10 12.55
CA LYS A 71 12.71 -13.26 12.83
C LYS A 71 13.27 -13.88 11.54
N ILE A 72 12.43 -14.07 10.53
CA ILE A 72 12.86 -14.63 9.24
C ILE A 72 13.88 -13.72 8.55
N THR A 73 13.61 -12.42 8.48
CA THR A 73 14.51 -11.45 7.84
C THR A 73 15.86 -11.35 8.53
N THR A 74 15.94 -11.59 9.86
CA THR A 74 17.23 -11.58 10.59
C THR A 74 18.09 -12.81 10.36
N ILE A 75 17.56 -13.90 9.82
CA ILE A 75 18.34 -15.12 9.54
C ILE A 75 19.32 -14.87 8.38
N ASN A 76 18.84 -14.25 7.31
CA ASN A 76 19.63 -14.00 6.10
C ASN A 76 18.94 -12.91 5.26
N ASN A 77 19.71 -12.03 4.64
CA ASN A 77 19.20 -10.97 3.74
C ASN A 77 18.39 -11.52 2.55
N ASP A 78 18.64 -12.77 2.13
CA ASP A 78 17.86 -13.45 1.09
C ASP A 78 16.43 -13.83 1.52
N LEU A 79 16.12 -13.70 2.80
CA LEU A 79 14.84 -14.09 3.39
C LEU A 79 13.99 -12.86 3.79
N LEU A 80 14.21 -11.71 3.14
CA LEU A 80 13.46 -10.51 3.44
C LEU A 80 11.96 -10.74 3.29
N VAL A 81 11.20 -10.42 4.33
CA VAL A 81 9.74 -10.44 4.35
C VAL A 81 9.21 -9.45 5.38
N SER A 82 8.14 -8.73 5.06
CA SER A 82 7.50 -7.78 5.98
C SER A 82 6.00 -7.66 5.71
N PRO A 83 5.19 -7.19 6.68
CA PRO A 83 3.82 -6.76 6.43
C PRO A 83 3.77 -5.66 5.37
N ALA A 84 2.85 -5.80 4.41
CA ALA A 84 2.71 -4.93 3.25
C ALA A 84 1.33 -4.25 3.17
N ASN A 85 0.24 -4.98 3.48
CA ASN A 85 -1.08 -4.39 3.57
C ASN A 85 -1.75 -4.81 4.87
N LEU A 86 -2.09 -3.83 5.70
CA LEU A 86 -2.80 -4.02 6.97
C LEU A 86 -4.30 -3.80 6.72
N ASN A 87 -4.96 -4.83 6.16
CA ASN A 87 -6.31 -4.69 5.60
C ASN A 87 -7.41 -4.69 6.66
N SER A 88 -7.28 -5.54 7.67
CA SER A 88 -8.24 -5.65 8.77
C SER A 88 -7.55 -6.26 10.01
N PRO A 89 -8.20 -6.29 11.18
CA PRO A 89 -7.62 -6.93 12.38
C PRO A 89 -7.20 -8.39 12.17
N ASN A 90 -7.81 -9.07 11.18
CA ASN A 90 -7.60 -10.48 10.92
C ASN A 90 -7.01 -10.77 9.52
N GLN A 91 -6.67 -9.76 8.75
CA GLN A 91 -6.14 -9.93 7.40
C GLN A 91 -4.95 -9.00 7.17
N THR A 92 -3.79 -9.59 6.97
CA THR A 92 -2.55 -8.90 6.60
C THR A 92 -1.98 -9.54 5.35
N VAL A 93 -1.50 -8.72 4.42
CA VAL A 93 -0.68 -9.17 3.30
C VAL A 93 0.79 -8.97 3.67
N ILE A 94 1.62 -9.97 3.42
CA ILE A 94 3.08 -9.89 3.56
C ILE A 94 3.75 -9.89 2.19
N SER A 95 4.88 -9.21 2.09
CA SER A 95 5.63 -9.03 0.85
C SER A 95 7.13 -9.17 1.10
N GLY A 96 7.88 -9.66 0.11
CA GLY A 96 9.31 -9.87 0.27
C GLY A 96 9.93 -10.73 -0.82
N THR A 97 11.08 -11.34 -0.53
CA THR A 97 11.68 -12.33 -1.41
C THR A 97 10.82 -13.59 -1.47
N LYS A 98 10.85 -14.30 -2.59
CA LYS A 98 10.07 -15.55 -2.75
C LYS A 98 10.38 -16.55 -1.63
N LYS A 99 11.66 -16.72 -1.30
CA LYS A 99 12.09 -17.61 -0.21
C LYS A 99 11.59 -17.17 1.17
N GLY A 100 11.63 -15.84 1.45
CA GLY A 100 11.12 -15.28 2.69
C GLY A 100 9.62 -15.49 2.83
N ILE A 101 8.87 -15.29 1.75
CA ILE A 101 7.41 -15.54 1.70
C ILE A 101 7.08 -17.00 1.95
N ASP A 102 7.78 -17.94 1.27
CA ASP A 102 7.51 -19.37 1.43
C ASP A 102 7.77 -19.83 2.88
N LEU A 103 8.86 -19.36 3.49
CA LEU A 103 9.16 -19.64 4.90
C LEU A 103 8.13 -19.03 5.84
N ALA A 104 7.71 -17.78 5.59
CA ALA A 104 6.71 -17.10 6.40
C ALA A 104 5.35 -17.80 6.35
N ILE A 105 4.92 -18.26 5.16
CA ILE A 105 3.67 -19.02 5.00
C ILE A 105 3.69 -20.27 5.89
N ASN A 106 4.78 -21.04 5.88
CA ASN A 106 4.90 -22.26 6.67
C ASN A 106 4.86 -21.96 8.18
N GLN A 107 5.68 -21.03 8.66
CA GLN A 107 5.71 -20.68 10.08
C GLN A 107 4.41 -20.08 10.58
N LEU A 108 3.74 -19.24 9.78
CA LEU A 108 2.46 -18.65 10.18
C LEU A 108 1.31 -19.66 10.20
N LYS A 109 1.35 -20.69 9.32
CA LYS A 109 0.42 -21.83 9.41
C LYS A 109 0.62 -22.63 10.71
N GLU A 110 1.87 -22.92 11.07
CA GLU A 110 2.20 -23.61 12.34
C GLU A 110 1.75 -22.80 13.56
N GLN A 111 1.73 -21.47 13.47
CA GLN A 111 1.26 -20.55 14.52
C GLN A 111 -0.28 -20.36 14.51
N GLY A 112 -1.00 -21.09 13.67
CA GLY A 112 -2.46 -21.11 13.68
C GLY A 112 -3.16 -20.14 12.73
N ALA A 113 -2.47 -19.66 11.67
CA ALA A 113 -3.14 -18.90 10.61
C ALA A 113 -4.27 -19.74 10.00
N LYS A 114 -5.48 -19.17 9.94
CA LYS A 114 -6.62 -19.82 9.26
C LYS A 114 -6.37 -20.00 7.76
N MET A 115 -5.64 -19.03 7.18
CA MET A 115 -5.17 -19.08 5.79
C MET A 115 -3.83 -18.37 5.70
N ALA A 116 -2.87 -18.98 5.00
CA ALA A 116 -1.61 -18.38 4.60
C ALA A 116 -1.31 -18.89 3.19
N VAL A 117 -1.54 -18.04 2.17
CA VAL A 117 -1.47 -18.43 0.75
C VAL A 117 -0.71 -17.41 -0.07
N SER A 118 0.12 -17.89 -0.99
CA SER A 118 0.78 -17.04 -1.98
C SER A 118 -0.25 -16.46 -2.95
N LEU A 119 -0.08 -15.19 -3.28
CA LEU A 119 -0.88 -14.52 -4.31
C LEU A 119 -0.17 -14.63 -5.68
N PRO A 120 -0.91 -14.64 -6.79
CA PRO A 120 -0.34 -14.77 -8.15
C PRO A 120 0.29 -13.45 -8.62
N MET A 121 1.16 -12.87 -7.81
CA MET A 121 1.88 -11.63 -8.07
C MET A 121 3.37 -11.81 -7.76
N SER A 122 4.24 -11.35 -8.65
CA SER A 122 5.69 -11.48 -8.51
C SER A 122 6.37 -10.18 -8.06
N VAL A 123 5.69 -9.04 -8.13
CA VAL A 123 6.22 -7.75 -7.67
C VAL A 123 5.97 -7.63 -6.16
N PRO A 124 7.03 -7.61 -5.33
CA PRO A 124 6.91 -7.51 -3.88
C PRO A 124 6.65 -6.06 -3.43
N ALA A 125 5.46 -5.53 -3.72
CA ALA A 125 5.07 -4.18 -3.37
C ALA A 125 5.06 -3.95 -1.85
N HIS A 126 5.26 -2.71 -1.44
CA HIS A 126 5.14 -2.24 -0.05
C HIS A 126 6.14 -2.89 0.93
N CYS A 127 7.33 -3.24 0.46
CA CYS A 127 8.44 -3.70 1.30
C CYS A 127 9.77 -3.07 0.84
N SER A 128 10.83 -3.23 1.63
CA SER A 128 12.13 -2.57 1.37
C SER A 128 12.79 -2.94 0.03
N LEU A 129 12.36 -4.01 -0.65
CA LEU A 129 12.82 -4.33 -2.00
C LEU A 129 12.39 -3.27 -3.04
N MET A 130 11.46 -2.39 -2.69
CA MET A 130 10.97 -1.30 -3.55
C MET A 130 11.69 0.04 -3.32
N ILE A 131 12.74 0.10 -2.50
CA ILE A 131 13.45 1.36 -2.18
C ILE A 131 14.02 1.98 -3.45
N GLU A 132 14.73 1.21 -4.29
CA GLU A 132 15.29 1.73 -5.55
C GLU A 132 14.19 2.24 -6.51
N ALA A 133 13.07 1.52 -6.60
CA ALA A 133 11.92 1.98 -7.38
C ALA A 133 11.33 3.28 -6.81
N SER A 134 11.31 3.44 -5.49
CA SER A 134 10.85 4.64 -4.81
C SER A 134 11.74 5.85 -5.11
N GLU A 135 13.06 5.69 -5.12
CA GLU A 135 14.00 6.75 -5.45
C GLU A 135 13.80 7.27 -6.89
N LYS A 136 13.66 6.35 -7.85
CA LYS A 136 13.33 6.72 -9.25
C LYS A 136 11.97 7.41 -9.35
N PHE A 137 11.01 6.95 -8.57
CA PHE A 137 9.66 7.51 -8.53
C PHE A 137 9.62 8.91 -7.91
N ALA A 138 10.42 9.16 -6.86
CA ALA A 138 10.56 10.46 -6.23
C ALA A 138 11.01 11.55 -7.24
N LEU A 139 11.97 11.24 -8.11
CA LEU A 139 12.44 12.17 -9.15
C LEU A 139 11.32 12.57 -10.13
N LEU A 140 10.38 11.66 -10.42
CA LEU A 140 9.20 12.01 -11.24
C LEU A 140 8.24 12.93 -10.48
N LEU A 141 8.05 12.68 -9.18
CA LEU A 141 7.18 13.48 -8.32
C LEU A 141 7.69 14.92 -8.14
N GLU A 142 9.00 15.13 -8.11
CA GLU A 142 9.60 16.47 -8.01
C GLU A 142 9.13 17.38 -9.15
N ASN A 143 9.10 16.86 -10.38
CA ASN A 143 8.72 17.60 -11.57
C ASN A 143 7.21 17.63 -11.83
N LEU A 144 6.42 16.98 -10.98
CA LEU A 144 4.98 16.91 -11.13
C LEU A 144 4.30 18.17 -10.56
N ASN A 145 3.42 18.77 -11.36
CA ASN A 145 2.58 19.89 -10.89
C ASN A 145 1.38 19.37 -10.08
N LEU A 146 1.67 18.93 -8.86
CA LEU A 146 0.65 18.50 -7.92
C LEU A 146 0.09 19.70 -7.17
N LYS A 147 -1.22 19.75 -6.95
CA LYS A 147 -1.92 20.82 -6.23
C LYS A 147 -2.43 20.32 -4.88
N GLU A 148 -2.69 21.24 -3.97
CA GLU A 148 -3.43 20.91 -2.76
C GLU A 148 -4.77 20.25 -3.11
N PRO A 149 -5.13 19.13 -2.46
CA PRO A 149 -6.37 18.42 -2.76
C PRO A 149 -7.59 19.24 -2.33
N SER A 150 -8.58 19.37 -3.22
CA SER A 150 -9.85 20.06 -2.94
C SER A 150 -10.71 19.31 -1.90
N ILE A 151 -10.48 18.02 -1.73
CA ILE A 151 -11.10 17.14 -0.73
C ILE A 151 -9.97 16.41 -0.01
N PRO A 152 -9.98 16.35 1.34
CA PRO A 152 -8.94 15.66 2.11
C PRO A 152 -8.75 14.21 1.66
N ILE A 153 -7.50 13.82 1.40
CA ILE A 153 -7.12 12.45 1.04
C ILE A 153 -6.40 11.80 2.21
N ILE A 154 -6.88 10.64 2.65
CA ILE A 154 -6.17 9.85 3.65
C ILE A 154 -5.12 9.00 2.94
N GLN A 155 -3.84 9.27 3.21
CA GLN A 155 -2.72 8.60 2.57
C GLN A 155 -2.36 7.28 3.25
N ASN A 156 -1.98 6.28 2.47
CA ASN A 156 -1.78 4.89 2.93
C ASN A 156 -0.64 4.73 3.93
N VAL A 157 0.44 5.52 3.79
CA VAL A 157 1.64 5.40 4.63
C VAL A 157 1.40 5.87 6.06
N THR A 158 0.64 6.95 6.21
CA THR A 158 0.40 7.61 7.51
C THR A 158 -0.97 7.28 8.10
N ALA A 159 -1.95 6.88 7.26
CA ALA A 159 -3.37 6.83 7.58
C ALA A 159 -3.90 8.18 8.10
N GLN A 160 -3.33 9.29 7.62
CA GLN A 160 -3.73 10.65 7.94
C GLN A 160 -3.97 11.43 6.65
N ASN A 161 -4.73 12.52 6.76
CA ASN A 161 -4.88 13.46 5.65
C ASN A 161 -3.77 14.52 5.70
N HIS A 162 -3.19 14.78 4.55
CA HIS A 162 -2.19 15.83 4.33
C HIS A 162 -2.70 16.81 3.28
N TYR A 163 -2.31 18.06 3.41
CA TYR A 163 -2.66 19.14 2.49
C TYR A 163 -1.43 19.68 1.75
N GLN A 164 -0.28 19.68 2.43
CA GLN A 164 0.95 20.21 1.87
C GLN A 164 1.45 19.31 0.75
N VAL A 165 1.67 19.90 -0.44
CA VAL A 165 2.07 19.16 -1.63
C VAL A 165 3.34 18.34 -1.41
N GLU A 166 4.32 18.90 -0.71
CA GLU A 166 5.60 18.21 -0.46
C GLU A 166 5.43 17.00 0.47
N GLU A 167 4.55 17.08 1.47
CA GLU A 167 4.22 15.93 2.31
C GLU A 167 3.50 14.84 1.51
N ILE A 168 2.61 15.23 0.60
CA ILE A 168 1.90 14.30 -0.27
C ILE A 168 2.90 13.59 -1.20
N LYS A 169 3.82 14.31 -1.83
CA LYS A 169 4.86 13.74 -2.70
C LYS A 169 5.77 12.78 -1.92
N ASP A 170 6.23 13.16 -0.74
CA ASP A 170 7.06 12.33 0.12
C ASP A 170 6.34 11.02 0.51
N ASN A 171 5.08 11.11 0.91
CA ASN A 171 4.27 9.93 1.23
C ASN A 171 4.01 9.04 0.00
N LEU A 172 3.77 9.61 -1.19
CA LEU A 172 3.61 8.85 -2.43
C LEU A 172 4.90 8.09 -2.81
N SER A 173 6.06 8.70 -2.59
CA SER A 173 7.35 8.03 -2.78
C SER A 173 7.52 6.89 -1.78
N LYS A 174 7.37 7.15 -0.48
CA LYS A 174 7.46 6.16 0.60
C LYS A 174 6.46 5.02 0.46
N HIS A 175 5.34 5.28 -0.20
CA HIS A 175 4.27 4.30 -0.41
C HIS A 175 4.74 3.03 -1.14
N LEU A 176 5.76 3.11 -2.01
CA LEU A 176 6.25 1.94 -2.74
C LEU A 176 6.86 0.89 -1.81
N TYR A 177 7.51 1.31 -0.73
CA TYR A 177 8.20 0.42 0.21
C TYR A 177 7.61 0.39 1.62
N SER A 178 6.56 1.17 1.89
CA SER A 178 5.89 1.23 3.19
C SER A 178 4.55 0.48 3.19
N PRO A 179 4.12 -0.05 4.33
CA PRO A 179 2.83 -0.73 4.44
C PRO A 179 1.64 0.18 4.12
N VAL A 180 0.64 -0.37 3.45
CA VAL A 180 -0.69 0.23 3.32
C VAL A 180 -1.43 0.06 4.65
N LYS A 181 -1.64 1.13 5.40
CA LYS A 181 -2.33 1.16 6.70
C LYS A 181 -3.85 1.28 6.52
N TRP A 182 -4.44 0.30 5.79
CA TRP A 182 -5.86 0.37 5.44
C TRP A 182 -6.79 0.28 6.65
N LEU A 183 -6.47 -0.60 7.61
CA LEU A 183 -7.21 -0.69 8.87
C LEU A 183 -7.23 0.67 9.60
N ASP A 184 -6.08 1.33 9.72
CA ASP A 184 -5.99 2.63 10.39
C ASP A 184 -6.76 3.71 9.63
N THR A 185 -6.78 3.66 8.29
CA THR A 185 -7.62 4.52 7.44
C THR A 185 -9.12 4.34 7.79
N ILE A 186 -9.59 3.11 7.90
CA ILE A 186 -10.99 2.83 8.26
C ILE A 186 -11.29 3.26 9.71
N LEU A 187 -10.35 3.07 10.64
CA LEU A 187 -10.48 3.52 12.03
C LEU A 187 -10.53 5.05 12.11
N LEU A 188 -9.73 5.76 11.33
CA LEU A 188 -9.80 7.23 11.23
C LEU A 188 -11.18 7.66 10.72
N LEU A 189 -11.68 7.10 9.62
CA LEU A 189 -13.02 7.41 9.09
C LEU A 189 -14.12 7.18 10.15
N LYS A 190 -14.00 6.09 10.91
CA LYS A 190 -14.93 5.79 12.03
C LYS A 190 -14.84 6.86 13.13
N SER A 191 -13.64 7.28 13.52
CA SER A 191 -13.43 8.33 14.53
C SER A 191 -14.00 9.67 14.10
N GLN A 192 -13.95 9.97 12.79
CA GLN A 192 -14.55 11.15 12.15
C GLN A 192 -16.07 11.04 11.97
N LYS A 193 -16.69 9.98 12.51
CA LYS A 193 -18.15 9.73 12.44
C LYS A 193 -18.68 9.64 11.01
N ILE A 194 -17.87 9.17 10.07
CA ILE A 194 -18.33 8.89 8.70
C ILE A 194 -19.33 7.73 8.73
N LYS A 195 -20.52 7.95 8.19
CA LYS A 195 -21.63 6.98 8.22
C LYS A 195 -21.79 6.21 6.91
N THR A 196 -21.31 6.77 5.81
CA THR A 196 -21.47 6.18 4.48
C THR A 196 -20.13 6.17 3.77
N ILE A 197 -19.76 5.02 3.24
CA ILE A 197 -18.60 4.83 2.38
C ILE A 197 -19.13 4.36 1.03
N LEU A 198 -18.66 4.99 -0.04
CA LEU A 198 -18.94 4.60 -1.41
C LEU A 198 -17.65 4.07 -2.04
N GLU A 199 -17.67 2.82 -2.44
CA GLU A 199 -16.56 2.21 -3.20
C GLU A 199 -16.74 2.54 -4.69
N CYS A 200 -15.68 3.08 -5.29
CA CYS A 200 -15.60 3.40 -6.72
C CYS A 200 -14.46 2.60 -7.33
N GLY A 201 -14.77 1.51 -8.04
CA GLY A 201 -13.77 0.65 -8.65
C GLY A 201 -14.40 -0.54 -9.37
N PRO A 202 -13.60 -1.30 -10.11
CA PRO A 202 -14.07 -2.54 -10.74
C PRO A 202 -14.20 -3.65 -9.67
N GLY A 203 -15.37 -4.25 -9.58
CA GLY A 203 -15.64 -5.33 -8.63
C GLY A 203 -16.33 -4.86 -7.35
N LYS A 204 -16.29 -5.74 -6.36
CA LYS A 204 -16.78 -5.50 -4.98
C LYS A 204 -15.77 -6.12 -4.02
N VAL A 205 -15.29 -5.34 -3.08
CA VAL A 205 -14.33 -5.78 -2.06
C VAL A 205 -14.96 -5.73 -0.68
#